data_e2114f1c4b5f52368fbb70ca8858b01d
#
_entry.id   e2114f1c4b5f52368fbb70ca8858b01d
#
_cell.length_a   1.000
_cell.length_b   1.000
_cell.length_c   1.000
_cell.angle_alpha   90.00
_cell.angle_beta   90.00
_cell.angle_gamma   90.00
#
_symmetry.space_group_name_H-M   'P 1'
#
loop_
_entity.id
_entity.type
_entity.pdbx_description
1 polymer ?
#
loop_
_entity_poly.entity_id
_entity_poly.type
_entity_poly.pdbx_seq_one_letter_code
_entity_poly.pdbx_strand_id
1 'polypeptide(L)'
;MVLYYILIPFAWLLWHIGFRIHVEGRENLKKVQTRGCIIAPTHVSAIDPVFIVVTRWGRRMVVFAKKELFEINALLSWFFRCCGAVCVRGTREEVEVIDQTVEACRQGRTLLIFPEGTREKERKLLPPKSGLFVIAAQAGVDVVPCRILYDTPDGKMRLFCKVRVIYGEPMPAAQFAMEGRRDMKKLRANKQALLDTWVKMV
;
A
#
# COMPACT_ATOMS: atom_id res chain seq x y z
N MET A 1 -9.27 14.20 -12.87
CA MET A 1 -7.89 13.71 -13.16
C MET A 1 -6.84 14.82 -13.02
N VAL A 2 -7.06 16.00 -13.58
CA VAL A 2 -6.11 17.15 -13.52
C VAL A 2 -5.77 17.54 -12.07
N LEU A 3 -6.74 17.56 -11.18
CA LEU A 3 -6.59 17.97 -9.78
C LEU A 3 -5.57 17.12 -8.99
N TYR A 4 -5.49 15.82 -9.24
CA TYR A 4 -4.48 14.95 -8.64
C TYR A 4 -3.06 15.46 -8.94
N TYR A 5 -2.76 15.75 -10.20
CA TYR A 5 -1.44 16.22 -10.62
C TYR A 5 -1.12 17.64 -10.16
N ILE A 6 -2.13 18.42 -9.76
CA ILE A 6 -1.95 19.72 -9.12
C ILE A 6 -1.67 19.57 -7.63
N LEU A 7 -2.44 18.73 -6.93
CA LEU A 7 -2.36 18.58 -5.47
C LEU A 7 -1.12 17.80 -5.02
N ILE A 8 -0.67 16.80 -5.78
CA ILE A 8 0.46 15.97 -5.36
C ILE A 8 1.79 16.71 -5.25
N PRO A 9 2.18 17.63 -6.15
CA PRO A 9 3.39 18.43 -5.96
C PRO A 9 3.37 19.25 -4.66
N PHE A 10 2.23 19.82 -4.29
CA PHE A 10 2.09 20.52 -3.01
C PHE A 10 2.20 19.57 -1.82
N ALA A 11 1.55 18.40 -1.89
CA ALA A 11 1.69 17.38 -0.86
C ALA A 11 3.14 16.90 -0.77
N TRP A 12 3.81 16.70 -1.90
CA TRP A 12 5.22 16.33 -1.95
C TRP A 12 6.09 17.39 -1.25
N LEU A 13 5.90 18.67 -1.57
CA LEU A 13 6.64 19.78 -0.96
C LEU A 13 6.41 19.83 0.55
N LEU A 14 5.15 19.81 0.99
CA LEU A 14 4.80 19.84 2.40
C LEU A 14 5.39 18.66 3.18
N TRP A 15 5.36 17.45 2.58
CA TRP A 15 5.92 16.25 3.21
C TRP A 15 7.44 16.31 3.30
N HIS A 16 8.13 16.90 2.30
CA HIS A 16 9.59 17.07 2.35
C HIS A 16 10.05 18.20 3.27
N ILE A 17 9.19 19.19 3.55
CA ILE A 17 9.42 20.18 4.60
C ILE A 17 9.19 19.56 5.98
N GLY A 18 8.12 18.79 6.15
CA GLY A 18 7.73 18.20 7.42
C GLY A 18 8.51 16.94 7.82
N PHE A 19 9.20 16.29 6.87
CA PHE A 19 9.89 15.02 7.09
C PHE A 19 11.14 14.91 6.22
N ARG A 20 12.18 14.28 6.76
CA ARG A 20 13.38 13.91 6.00
C ARG A 20 13.15 12.55 5.34
N ILE A 21 12.54 12.55 4.15
CA ILE A 21 12.14 11.32 3.46
C ILE A 21 13.33 10.74 2.69
N HIS A 22 13.65 9.47 2.97
CA HIS A 22 14.64 8.69 2.25
C HIS A 22 13.97 7.47 1.61
N VAL A 23 14.18 7.27 0.30
CA VAL A 23 13.54 6.19 -0.46
C VAL A 23 14.60 5.24 -0.99
N GLU A 24 14.47 3.97 -0.63
CA GLU A 24 15.33 2.87 -1.03
C GLU A 24 14.58 1.89 -1.94
N GLY A 25 15.29 1.19 -2.81
CA GLY A 25 14.69 0.15 -3.67
C GLY A 25 13.78 0.70 -4.78
N ARG A 26 13.97 1.95 -5.23
CA ARG A 26 13.20 2.52 -6.36
C ARG A 26 13.33 1.73 -7.65
N GLU A 27 14.46 1.05 -7.85
CA GLU A 27 14.72 0.16 -8.98
C GLU A 27 13.74 -1.01 -9.02
N ASN A 28 13.29 -1.50 -7.86
CA ASN A 28 12.29 -2.56 -7.76
C ASN A 28 10.92 -2.12 -8.29
N LEU A 29 10.55 -0.86 -8.08
CA LEU A 29 9.33 -0.30 -8.68
C LEU A 29 9.42 -0.21 -10.22
N LYS A 30 10.61 0.00 -10.78
CA LYS A 30 10.81 0.04 -12.24
C LYS A 30 10.54 -1.32 -12.88
N LYS A 31 10.83 -2.43 -12.20
CA LYS A 31 10.57 -3.80 -12.68
C LYS A 31 9.10 -4.08 -12.96
N VAL A 32 8.20 -3.39 -12.24
CA VAL A 32 6.74 -3.58 -12.32
C VAL A 32 6.00 -2.37 -12.91
N GLN A 33 6.73 -1.35 -13.40
CA GLN A 33 6.09 -0.08 -13.77
C GLN A 33 5.24 -0.14 -15.05
N THR A 34 5.44 -1.14 -15.91
CA THR A 34 4.68 -1.32 -17.16
C THR A 34 3.43 -2.17 -16.96
N ARG A 35 3.31 -2.84 -15.84
CA ARG A 35 2.21 -3.72 -15.45
C ARG A 35 1.55 -3.21 -14.18
N GLY A 36 0.30 -3.64 -13.92
CA GLY A 36 -0.30 -3.46 -12.61
C GLY A 36 0.52 -4.17 -11.53
N CYS A 37 0.52 -3.63 -10.35
CA CYS A 37 1.16 -4.25 -9.19
C CYS A 37 0.46 -3.86 -7.90
N ILE A 38 0.74 -4.59 -6.85
CA ILE A 38 0.27 -4.27 -5.50
C ILE A 38 1.46 -3.83 -4.66
N ILE A 39 1.39 -2.65 -4.06
CA ILE A 39 2.35 -2.23 -3.03
C ILE A 39 1.78 -2.63 -1.68
N ALA A 40 2.56 -3.39 -0.90
CA ALA A 40 2.18 -3.96 0.38
C ALA A 40 3.08 -3.39 1.50
N PRO A 41 2.81 -2.19 2.03
CA PRO A 41 3.59 -1.60 3.10
C PRO A 41 3.18 -2.11 4.49
N THR A 42 4.11 -1.98 5.45
CA THR A 42 3.80 -2.02 6.88
C THR A 42 3.03 -0.76 7.29
N HIS A 43 2.23 -0.83 8.37
CA HIS A 43 1.33 0.25 8.78
C HIS A 43 1.54 0.67 10.24
N VAL A 44 2.21 1.78 10.43
CA VAL A 44 2.52 2.36 11.75
C VAL A 44 1.68 3.62 12.03
N SER A 45 1.52 4.49 11.02
CA SER A 45 0.87 5.78 11.16
C SER A 45 -0.29 5.97 10.19
N ALA A 46 -1.31 6.75 10.58
CA ALA A 46 -2.44 7.10 9.71
C ALA A 46 -2.01 7.82 8.42
N ILE A 47 -0.84 8.46 8.41
CA ILE A 47 -0.31 9.20 7.26
C ILE A 47 0.65 8.36 6.38
N ASP A 48 0.88 7.07 6.70
CA ASP A 48 1.72 6.18 5.88
C ASP A 48 1.33 6.15 4.40
N PRO A 49 0.03 6.12 4.04
CA PRO A 49 -0.38 6.16 2.64
C PRO A 49 0.18 7.36 1.89
N VAL A 50 0.29 8.51 2.56
CA VAL A 50 0.78 9.75 1.92
C VAL A 50 2.26 9.63 1.57
N PHE A 51 3.09 9.00 2.43
CA PHE A 51 4.50 8.76 2.11
C PHE A 51 4.66 7.91 0.84
N ILE A 52 3.83 6.89 0.66
CA ILE A 52 3.86 6.08 -0.56
C ILE A 52 3.42 6.90 -1.77
N VAL A 53 2.32 7.66 -1.65
CA VAL A 53 1.78 8.48 -2.73
C VAL A 53 2.76 9.56 -3.16
N VAL A 54 3.37 10.31 -2.23
CA VAL A 54 4.32 11.39 -2.55
C VAL A 54 5.66 10.87 -3.08
N THR A 55 6.09 9.68 -2.68
CA THR A 55 7.32 9.07 -3.20
C THR A 55 7.16 8.43 -4.58
N ARG A 56 5.90 8.20 -5.02
CA ARG A 56 5.54 7.62 -6.32
C ARG A 56 4.51 8.48 -7.09
N TRP A 57 4.57 9.77 -6.98
CA TRP A 57 3.57 10.72 -7.46
C TRP A 57 3.26 10.68 -8.98
N GLY A 58 4.17 10.18 -9.81
CA GLY A 58 3.95 10.04 -11.25
C GLY A 58 2.89 9.01 -11.66
N ARG A 59 2.34 8.22 -10.72
CA ARG A 59 1.33 7.18 -11.00
C ARG A 59 0.21 7.20 -9.97
N ARG A 60 -1.00 7.46 -10.44
CA ARG A 60 -2.20 7.38 -9.60
C ARG A 60 -2.42 5.93 -9.15
N MET A 61 -2.56 5.75 -7.84
CA MET A 61 -2.81 4.46 -7.21
C MET A 61 -4.27 4.32 -6.82
N VAL A 62 -4.74 3.09 -6.71
CA VAL A 62 -5.96 2.75 -5.96
C VAL A 62 -5.53 2.50 -4.53
N VAL A 63 -6.10 3.21 -3.57
CA VAL A 63 -5.72 3.10 -2.15
C VAL A 63 -6.91 2.58 -1.36
N PHE A 64 -6.78 1.43 -0.71
CA PHE A 64 -7.82 0.94 0.20
C PHE A 64 -7.80 1.73 1.50
N ALA A 65 -8.94 2.33 1.81
CA ALA A 65 -9.12 3.12 3.02
C ALA A 65 -10.41 2.72 3.75
N LYS A 66 -10.37 2.77 5.09
CA LYS A 66 -11.52 2.49 5.93
C LYS A 66 -12.57 3.60 5.82
N LYS A 67 -13.85 3.23 6.02
CA LYS A 67 -14.99 4.14 5.97
C LYS A 67 -14.83 5.36 6.86
N GLU A 68 -14.30 5.15 8.07
CA GLU A 68 -14.10 6.21 9.06
C GLU A 68 -13.20 7.34 8.54
N LEU A 69 -12.28 7.04 7.63
CA LEU A 69 -11.41 8.06 7.02
C LEU A 69 -12.19 9.05 6.15
N PHE A 70 -13.29 8.60 5.55
CA PHE A 70 -14.17 9.44 4.71
C PHE A 70 -15.23 10.17 5.52
N GLU A 71 -15.40 9.83 6.80
CA GLU A 71 -16.39 10.44 7.70
C GLU A 71 -15.81 11.56 8.57
N ILE A 72 -14.50 11.80 8.54
CA ILE A 72 -13.83 12.83 9.34
C ILE A 72 -14.37 14.24 8.99
N ASN A 73 -14.30 14.61 7.71
CA ASN A 73 -14.96 15.78 7.15
C ASN A 73 -15.05 15.69 5.62
N ALA A 74 -15.94 16.48 5.02
CA ALA A 74 -16.23 16.46 3.59
C ALA A 74 -15.00 16.83 2.72
N LEU A 75 -14.20 17.80 3.15
CA LEU A 75 -13.02 18.27 2.43
C LEU A 75 -11.94 17.17 2.39
N LEU A 76 -11.70 16.52 3.51
CA LEU A 76 -10.73 15.44 3.62
C LEU A 76 -11.18 14.21 2.85
N SER A 77 -12.47 13.87 2.91
CA SER A 77 -13.09 12.80 2.12
C SER A 77 -12.90 13.05 0.62
N TRP A 78 -13.20 14.26 0.17
CA TRP A 78 -12.99 14.67 -1.22
C TRP A 78 -11.52 14.56 -1.62
N PHE A 79 -10.60 15.06 -0.80
CA PHE A 79 -9.15 14.96 -1.03
C PHE A 79 -8.70 13.50 -1.19
N PHE A 80 -9.11 12.60 -0.27
CA PHE A 80 -8.75 11.19 -0.37
C PHE A 80 -9.28 10.53 -1.65
N ARG A 81 -10.51 10.84 -2.05
CA ARG A 81 -11.09 10.35 -3.31
C ARG A 81 -10.28 10.86 -4.53
N CYS A 82 -9.86 12.11 -4.53
CA CYS A 82 -8.97 12.66 -5.56
C CYS A 82 -7.63 11.92 -5.62
N CYS A 83 -7.09 11.52 -4.47
CA CYS A 83 -5.86 10.72 -4.37
C CYS A 83 -6.05 9.24 -4.75
N GLY A 84 -7.27 8.80 -5.12
CA GLY A 84 -7.57 7.43 -5.52
C GLY A 84 -7.94 6.50 -4.36
N ALA A 85 -8.27 7.05 -3.20
CA ALA A 85 -8.77 6.26 -2.09
C ALA A 85 -10.17 5.69 -2.39
N VAL A 86 -10.32 4.38 -2.17
CA VAL A 86 -11.56 3.64 -2.32
C VAL A 86 -11.97 3.11 -0.95
N CYS A 87 -13.23 3.38 -0.58
CA CYS A 87 -13.79 2.94 0.69
C CYS A 87 -14.07 1.44 0.63
N VAL A 88 -13.47 0.68 1.55
CA VAL A 88 -13.78 -0.75 1.74
C VAL A 88 -14.71 -0.86 2.95
N ARG A 89 -15.94 -1.31 2.69
CA ARG A 89 -16.97 -1.57 3.71
C ARG A 89 -17.17 -3.08 3.81
N GLY A 90 -17.10 -3.67 4.98
CA GLY A 90 -17.22 -5.12 5.22
C GLY A 90 -18.59 -5.72 4.89
N THR A 91 -19.12 -5.49 3.68
CA THR A 91 -20.47 -5.88 3.22
C THR A 91 -20.43 -6.47 1.79
N ARG A 92 -21.59 -6.73 1.17
CA ARG A 92 -21.69 -7.11 -0.26
C ARG A 92 -20.98 -6.13 -1.20
N GLU A 93 -20.95 -4.85 -0.87
CA GLU A 93 -20.20 -3.80 -1.57
C GLU A 93 -18.68 -4.08 -1.58
N GLU A 94 -18.16 -4.83 -0.61
CA GLU A 94 -16.73 -5.20 -0.56
C GLU A 94 -16.32 -6.14 -1.69
N VAL A 95 -17.18 -7.06 -2.08
CA VAL A 95 -16.92 -7.98 -3.21
C VAL A 95 -16.83 -7.20 -4.51
N GLU A 96 -17.73 -6.26 -4.74
CA GLU A 96 -17.72 -5.41 -5.94
C GLU A 96 -16.49 -4.51 -5.98
N VAL A 97 -16.08 -3.94 -4.83
CA VAL A 97 -14.84 -3.15 -4.73
C VAL A 97 -13.60 -4.00 -5.00
N ILE A 98 -13.58 -5.25 -4.55
CA ILE A 98 -12.49 -6.19 -4.82
C ILE A 98 -12.43 -6.48 -6.32
N ASP A 99 -13.55 -6.79 -6.95
CA ASP A 99 -13.61 -7.09 -8.40
C ASP A 99 -13.19 -5.89 -9.25
N GLN A 100 -13.65 -4.69 -8.91
CA GLN A 100 -13.21 -3.43 -9.56
C GLN A 100 -11.71 -3.18 -9.37
N THR A 101 -11.16 -3.54 -8.21
CA THR A 101 -9.73 -3.40 -7.92
C THR A 101 -8.89 -4.40 -8.70
N VAL A 102 -9.34 -5.65 -8.77
CA VAL A 102 -8.71 -6.69 -9.60
C VAL A 102 -8.65 -6.23 -11.06
N GLU A 103 -9.75 -5.70 -11.59
CA GLU A 103 -9.80 -5.19 -12.96
C GLU A 103 -8.90 -3.98 -13.15
N ALA A 104 -8.86 -3.05 -12.18
CA ALA A 104 -7.95 -1.91 -12.23
C ALA A 104 -6.47 -2.35 -12.26
N CYS A 105 -6.11 -3.39 -11.49
CA CYS A 105 -4.76 -3.96 -11.51
C CYS A 105 -4.44 -4.61 -12.87
N ARG A 106 -5.39 -5.35 -13.47
CA ARG A 106 -5.23 -5.92 -14.83
C ARG A 106 -5.01 -4.84 -15.89
N GLN A 107 -5.65 -3.69 -15.73
CA GLN A 107 -5.48 -2.50 -16.58
C GLN A 107 -4.18 -1.73 -16.31
N GLY A 108 -3.26 -2.25 -15.53
CA GLY A 108 -1.96 -1.65 -15.25
C GLY A 108 -1.94 -0.62 -14.12
N ARG A 109 -3.03 -0.51 -13.31
CA ARG A 109 -3.03 0.36 -12.13
C ARG A 109 -2.28 -0.28 -10.96
N THR A 110 -1.73 0.56 -10.11
CA THR A 110 -1.11 0.12 -8.85
C THR A 110 -2.16 0.17 -7.74
N LEU A 111 -2.28 -0.91 -6.99
CA LEU A 111 -3.03 -0.96 -5.73
C LEU A 111 -2.07 -0.69 -4.57
N LEU A 112 -2.47 0.18 -3.66
CA LEU A 112 -1.84 0.35 -2.34
C LEU A 112 -2.76 -0.27 -1.29
N ILE A 113 -2.30 -1.30 -0.62
CA ILE A 113 -3.04 -1.99 0.44
C ILE A 113 -2.12 -2.28 1.62
N PHE A 114 -2.55 -1.92 2.82
CA PHE A 114 -1.88 -2.26 4.08
C PHE A 114 -2.39 -3.61 4.56
N PRO A 115 -1.64 -4.70 4.33
CA PRO A 115 -2.18 -6.05 4.53
C PRO A 115 -2.33 -6.44 6.00
N GLU A 116 -1.73 -5.71 6.91
CA GLU A 116 -1.94 -5.86 8.36
C GLU A 116 -3.40 -5.55 8.76
N GLY A 117 -4.08 -4.67 8.01
CA GLY A 117 -5.48 -4.29 8.21
C GLY A 117 -5.72 -3.42 9.44
N THR A 118 -4.69 -3.11 10.19
CA THR A 118 -4.69 -2.17 11.32
C THR A 118 -3.29 -1.59 11.50
N ARG A 119 -3.18 -0.48 12.23
CA ARG A 119 -1.89 0.14 12.56
C ARG A 119 -1.20 -0.64 13.66
N GLU A 120 0.09 -0.88 13.49
CA GLU A 120 0.95 -1.45 14.51
C GLU A 120 1.20 -0.41 15.61
N LYS A 121 1.21 -0.84 16.87
CA LYS A 121 1.38 0.05 18.05
C LYS A 121 2.58 -0.30 18.92
N GLU A 122 3.13 -1.51 18.78
CA GLU A 122 4.11 -2.10 19.70
C GLU A 122 5.45 -2.46 19.05
N ARG A 123 5.79 -1.91 17.89
CA ARG A 123 6.99 -2.24 17.10
C ARG A 123 7.07 -3.70 16.64
N LYS A 124 5.95 -4.41 16.62
CA LYS A 124 5.86 -5.78 16.12
C LYS A 124 5.18 -5.78 14.76
N LEU A 125 5.82 -6.39 13.78
CA LEU A 125 5.17 -6.62 12.50
C LEU A 125 3.93 -7.50 12.70
N LEU A 126 2.79 -7.02 12.24
CA LEU A 126 1.57 -7.79 12.28
C LEU A 126 1.50 -8.74 11.08
N PRO A 127 0.98 -9.96 11.26
CA PRO A 127 0.86 -10.90 10.15
C PRO A 127 -0.08 -10.38 9.08
N PRO A 128 0.31 -10.46 7.79
CA PRO A 128 -0.53 -9.97 6.70
C PRO A 128 -1.80 -10.81 6.55
N LYS A 129 -2.92 -10.14 6.22
CA LYS A 129 -4.21 -10.78 5.93
C LYS A 129 -4.22 -11.39 4.53
N SER A 130 -5.10 -12.38 4.31
CA SER A 130 -5.16 -13.14 3.05
C SER A 130 -5.65 -12.34 1.85
N GLY A 131 -6.44 -11.28 2.06
CA GLY A 131 -7.08 -10.52 0.98
C GLY A 131 -6.13 -10.00 -0.08
N LEU A 132 -4.95 -9.51 0.32
CA LEU A 132 -3.88 -9.10 -0.58
C LEU A 132 -3.54 -10.20 -1.61
N PHE A 133 -3.31 -11.42 -1.12
CA PHE A 133 -2.84 -12.53 -1.97
C PHE A 133 -3.94 -13.06 -2.88
N VAL A 134 -5.20 -12.97 -2.44
CA VAL A 134 -6.37 -13.30 -3.27
C VAL A 134 -6.48 -12.30 -4.43
N ILE A 135 -6.34 -11.01 -4.15
CA ILE A 135 -6.35 -9.97 -5.19
C ILE A 135 -5.17 -10.17 -6.16
N ALA A 136 -3.96 -10.42 -5.64
CA ALA A 136 -2.78 -10.66 -6.46
C ALA A 136 -2.96 -11.86 -7.41
N ALA A 137 -3.50 -12.97 -6.88
CA ALA A 137 -3.79 -14.17 -7.65
C ALA A 137 -4.84 -13.92 -8.75
N GLN A 138 -5.95 -13.26 -8.40
CA GLN A 138 -7.02 -12.97 -9.35
C GLN A 138 -6.61 -11.97 -10.42
N ALA A 139 -5.83 -10.96 -10.05
CA ALA A 139 -5.35 -9.94 -10.98
C ALA A 139 -4.16 -10.43 -11.83
N GLY A 140 -3.43 -11.45 -11.40
CA GLY A 140 -2.21 -11.92 -12.04
C GLY A 140 -1.09 -10.88 -11.98
N VAL A 141 -0.94 -10.17 -10.84
CA VAL A 141 0.03 -9.08 -10.70
C VAL A 141 1.04 -9.34 -9.58
N ASP A 142 2.21 -8.73 -9.73
CA ASP A 142 3.28 -8.81 -8.75
C ASP A 142 2.92 -8.02 -7.48
N VAL A 143 3.46 -8.47 -6.34
CA VAL A 143 3.38 -7.76 -5.06
C VAL A 143 4.74 -7.19 -4.72
N VAL A 144 4.81 -5.89 -4.48
CA VAL A 144 6.00 -5.19 -4.01
C VAL A 144 5.92 -5.03 -2.50
N PRO A 145 6.71 -5.77 -1.72
CA PRO A 145 6.83 -5.52 -0.30
C PRO A 145 7.34 -4.10 -0.08
N CYS A 146 6.79 -3.42 0.92
CA CYS A 146 7.28 -2.10 1.27
C CYS A 146 7.37 -1.97 2.79
N ARG A 147 8.34 -1.21 3.27
CA ARG A 147 8.48 -0.92 4.68
C ARG A 147 8.60 0.57 4.92
N ILE A 148 7.85 1.07 5.91
CA ILE A 148 7.94 2.46 6.35
C ILE A 148 8.53 2.44 7.76
N LEU A 149 9.67 3.11 7.93
CA LEU A 149 10.40 3.20 9.18
C LEU A 149 10.54 4.65 9.60
N TYR A 150 10.20 4.92 10.85
CA TYR A 150 10.40 6.22 11.47
C TYR A 150 11.64 6.17 12.38
N ASP A 151 12.63 7.02 12.10
CA ASP A 151 13.85 7.13 12.88
C ASP A 151 13.59 7.96 14.14
N THR A 152 12.91 7.34 15.09
CA THR A 152 12.53 7.88 16.39
C THR A 152 12.75 6.81 17.45
N PRO A 153 13.01 7.18 18.73
CA PRO A 153 13.30 6.21 19.80
C PRO A 153 12.20 5.15 20.00
N ASP A 154 10.95 5.52 19.75
CA ASP A 154 9.77 4.64 19.86
C ASP A 154 9.26 4.12 18.51
N GLY A 155 9.93 4.44 17.39
CA GLY A 155 9.52 4.03 16.03
C GLY A 155 8.21 4.65 15.57
N LYS A 156 7.66 5.64 16.29
CA LYS A 156 6.42 6.32 15.93
C LYS A 156 6.70 7.57 15.12
N MET A 157 5.75 7.92 14.27
CA MET A 157 5.80 9.14 13.48
C MET A 157 5.84 10.39 14.37
N ARG A 158 6.81 11.25 14.13
CA ARG A 158 6.92 12.59 14.71
C ARG A 158 7.27 13.59 13.61
N LEU A 159 6.79 14.82 13.75
CA LEU A 159 7.15 15.88 12.81
C LEU A 159 8.66 16.07 12.77
N PHE A 160 9.21 16.35 11.59
CA PHE A 160 10.64 16.50 11.29
C PHE A 160 11.51 15.24 11.49
N CYS A 161 10.94 14.07 11.82
CA CYS A 161 11.71 12.84 11.87
C CYS A 161 12.20 12.42 10.48
N LYS A 162 13.22 11.59 10.45
CA LYS A 162 13.65 10.89 9.25
C LYS A 162 12.69 9.72 9.01
N VAL A 163 12.23 9.60 7.76
CA VAL A 163 11.33 8.52 7.33
C VAL A 163 12.01 7.76 6.19
N ARG A 164 12.19 6.47 6.38
CA ARG A 164 12.69 5.58 5.33
C ARG A 164 11.51 4.83 4.72
N VAL A 165 11.39 4.92 3.40
CA VAL A 165 10.42 4.15 2.60
C VAL A 165 11.23 3.19 1.75
N ILE A 166 11.16 1.90 2.08
CA ILE A 166 11.97 0.85 1.46
C ILE A 166 11.05 0.00 0.59
N TYR A 167 11.36 -0.12 -0.70
CA TYR A 167 10.66 -1.01 -1.63
C TYR A 167 11.49 -2.27 -1.86
N GLY A 168 10.96 -3.41 -1.43
CA GLY A 168 11.60 -4.71 -1.60
C GLY A 168 11.51 -5.24 -3.03
N GLU A 169 12.19 -6.36 -3.27
CA GLU A 169 12.11 -7.08 -4.53
C GLU A 169 10.67 -7.54 -4.78
N PRO A 170 10.12 -7.34 -6.00
CA PRO A 170 8.77 -7.78 -6.33
C PRO A 170 8.63 -9.30 -6.18
N MET A 171 7.62 -9.73 -5.45
CA MET A 171 7.18 -11.11 -5.39
C MET A 171 6.37 -11.40 -6.66
N PRO A 172 6.77 -12.36 -7.50
CA PRO A 172 6.17 -12.55 -8.83
C PRO A 172 4.74 -13.08 -8.75
N ALA A 173 3.88 -12.65 -9.69
CA ALA A 173 2.48 -13.07 -9.79
C ALA A 173 2.29 -14.59 -9.79
N ALA A 174 3.22 -15.33 -10.42
CA ALA A 174 3.20 -16.80 -10.47
C ALA A 174 3.23 -17.44 -9.08
N GLN A 175 3.84 -16.79 -8.08
CA GLN A 175 3.85 -17.25 -6.69
C GLN A 175 2.45 -17.29 -6.08
N PHE A 176 1.55 -16.41 -6.52
CA PHE A 176 0.20 -16.25 -5.97
C PHE A 176 -0.86 -17.09 -6.70
N ALA A 177 -0.54 -17.67 -7.87
CA ALA A 177 -1.47 -18.49 -8.63
C ALA A 177 -2.04 -19.61 -7.74
N MET A 178 -3.36 -19.72 -7.62
CA MET A 178 -4.06 -20.68 -6.75
C MET A 178 -4.91 -21.63 -7.59
N GLU A 179 -4.88 -22.91 -7.25
CA GLU A 179 -5.83 -23.91 -7.74
C GLU A 179 -7.13 -23.77 -6.92
N GLY A 180 -8.09 -22.96 -7.43
CA GLY A 180 -9.35 -22.67 -6.75
C GLY A 180 -9.32 -21.44 -5.82
N ARG A 181 -10.49 -21.09 -5.26
CA ARG A 181 -10.68 -19.82 -4.51
C ARG A 181 -9.92 -19.71 -3.20
N ARG A 182 -9.48 -20.81 -2.56
CA ARG A 182 -8.83 -20.82 -1.24
C ARG A 182 -7.84 -21.98 -1.08
N ASP A 183 -6.64 -21.83 -1.61
CA ASP A 183 -5.51 -22.68 -1.22
C ASP A 183 -4.90 -22.17 0.10
N MET A 184 -5.36 -22.77 1.22
CA MET A 184 -4.94 -22.33 2.56
C MET A 184 -3.45 -22.56 2.84
N LYS A 185 -2.84 -23.59 2.25
CA LYS A 185 -1.42 -23.89 2.39
C LYS A 185 -0.60 -22.80 1.70
N LYS A 186 -0.98 -22.44 0.48
CA LYS A 186 -0.32 -21.42 -0.31
C LYS A 186 -0.51 -20.02 0.29
N LEU A 187 -1.71 -19.72 0.81
CA LEU A 187 -1.96 -18.46 1.52
C LEU A 187 -1.08 -18.32 2.77
N ARG A 188 -0.89 -19.38 3.56
CA ARG A 188 0.01 -19.36 4.72
C ARG A 188 1.46 -19.15 4.30
N ALA A 189 1.93 -19.84 3.26
CA ALA A 189 3.28 -19.69 2.73
C ALA A 189 3.53 -18.25 2.23
N ASN A 190 2.60 -17.67 1.49
CA ASN A 190 2.71 -16.29 0.98
C ASN A 190 2.70 -15.25 2.11
N LYS A 191 1.88 -15.44 3.15
CA LYS A 191 1.90 -14.58 4.34
C LYS A 191 3.26 -14.61 5.02
N GLN A 192 3.81 -15.80 5.22
CA GLN A 192 5.11 -15.95 5.85
C GLN A 192 6.21 -15.33 4.98
N ALA A 193 6.21 -15.57 3.68
CA ALA A 193 7.19 -15.01 2.76
C ALA A 193 7.18 -13.45 2.76
N LEU A 194 6.00 -12.82 2.82
CA LEU A 194 5.90 -11.37 2.92
C LEU A 194 6.42 -10.86 4.27
N LEU A 195 6.07 -11.55 5.37
CA LEU A 195 6.54 -11.20 6.70
C LEU A 195 8.06 -11.31 6.81
N ASP A 196 8.65 -12.40 6.31
CA ASP A 196 10.09 -12.62 6.29
C ASP A 196 10.82 -11.57 5.45
N THR A 197 10.19 -11.14 4.35
CA THR A 197 10.72 -10.06 3.53
C THR A 197 10.73 -8.75 4.30
N TRP A 198 9.64 -8.39 4.97
CA TRP A 198 9.61 -7.18 5.80
C TRP A 198 10.62 -7.20 6.94
N VAL A 199 10.84 -8.35 7.58
CA VAL A 199 11.84 -8.51 8.64
C VAL A 199 13.24 -8.17 8.14
N LYS A 200 13.58 -8.56 6.91
CA LYS A 200 14.90 -8.30 6.31
C LYS A 200 15.10 -6.84 5.84
N MET A 201 14.02 -6.08 5.70
CA MET A 201 14.04 -4.68 5.25
C MET A 201 14.22 -3.73 6.45
N VAL A 202 15.42 -3.62 7.00
CA VAL A 202 15.76 -2.80 8.18
C VAL A 202 16.79 -1.75 7.85
#